data_6fa2a215b49a36092c6a3f8529f9a524
#
_entry.id   6fa2a215b49a36092c6a3f8529f9a524
#
_cell.length_a   1.000
_cell.length_b   1.000
_cell.length_c   1.000
_cell.angle_alpha   90.00
_cell.angle_beta   90.00
_cell.angle_gamma   90.00
#
_symmetry.space_group_name_H-M   'P 1'
#
loop_
_entity.id
_entity.type
_entity.pdbx_description
1 polymer ?
#
loop_
_entity_poly.entity_id
_entity_poly.type
_entity_poly.pdbx_seq_one_letter_code
_entity_poly.pdbx_strand_id
1 'polypeptide(L)'
;MTDAVLNSESLPRPKLLDHYDPDGDYPSLFMRFAYHGVQFDVLVSSDPNLLPRGYDFNQSIEGKILREYDDLTYGTPRDEKDDRMDALANQLGELASDACFPMMQEIAPCSPLPEPRTLAEQLYPPGHTLQMTRDGETLGSRTIDYEHKEEYPPLTEEQLRKVSLNPNAPVYHASEVVLIERLQSLVFKVEIEQKTMICKVSSHPIFGATLAKELGVYQKLGQQRDDLKIPQFKGVVKSHKGIIAILLGYIPHKHHSLGTTLRDIKEGHLPKSEATTAMRAKWEDQITSSVTQLHKLGILWHDVKTDNVLIDDKGDAIILDFGGGNTVGWADKDKWGTVEGDSQALEKIREALRED
;
A
#
# COMPACT_ATOMS: atom_id res chain seq x y z
N MET A 1 -3.69 -29.99 44.37
CA MET A 1 -2.52 -29.31 43.79
C MET A 1 -2.09 -30.16 42.59
N THR A 2 -2.61 -29.83 41.44
CA THR A 2 -2.23 -30.45 40.18
C THR A 2 -1.62 -29.38 39.33
N ASP A 3 -0.29 -29.45 39.24
CA ASP A 3 0.50 -28.62 38.32
C ASP A 3 0.06 -28.94 36.88
N ALA A 4 -0.66 -28.01 36.28
CA ALA A 4 -0.88 -28.02 34.84
C ALA A 4 0.46 -27.70 34.18
N VAL A 5 1.12 -28.73 33.70
CA VAL A 5 2.23 -28.61 32.73
C VAL A 5 1.63 -27.94 31.50
N LEU A 6 1.81 -26.63 31.37
CA LEU A 6 1.59 -25.91 30.13
C LEU A 6 2.51 -26.53 29.09
N ASN A 7 1.93 -27.28 28.15
CA ASN A 7 2.59 -27.69 26.94
C ASN A 7 3.23 -26.44 26.31
N SER A 8 4.53 -26.48 26.08
CA SER A 8 5.28 -25.48 25.32
C SER A 8 4.92 -25.57 23.83
N GLU A 9 3.65 -25.35 23.47
CA GLU A 9 3.31 -24.94 22.12
C GLU A 9 4.05 -23.61 21.91
N SER A 10 4.92 -23.57 20.93
CA SER A 10 5.77 -22.42 20.63
C SER A 10 4.88 -21.16 20.53
N LEU A 11 5.11 -20.20 21.41
CA LEU A 11 4.43 -18.90 21.35
C LEU A 11 4.58 -18.32 19.94
N PRO A 12 3.54 -17.68 19.40
CA PRO A 12 3.62 -17.09 18.06
C PRO A 12 4.80 -16.10 18.01
N ARG A 13 5.59 -16.21 16.95
CA ARG A 13 6.72 -15.31 16.72
C ARG A 13 6.24 -13.99 16.13
N PRO A 14 6.97 -12.87 16.39
CA PRO A 14 6.71 -11.61 15.71
C PRO A 14 6.77 -11.78 14.20
N LYS A 15 5.81 -11.19 13.49
CA LYS A 15 5.78 -11.21 12.03
C LYS A 15 6.52 -9.99 11.50
N LEU A 16 7.58 -10.19 10.74
CA LEU A 16 8.22 -9.13 9.98
C LEU A 16 7.24 -8.60 8.93
N LEU A 17 7.01 -7.29 8.92
CA LEU A 17 6.10 -6.59 8.01
C LEU A 17 6.86 -5.87 6.91
N ASP A 18 7.96 -5.19 7.27
CA ASP A 18 8.71 -4.30 6.39
C ASP A 18 10.08 -3.98 6.98
N HIS A 19 10.93 -3.34 6.18
CA HIS A 19 12.20 -2.77 6.61
C HIS A 19 12.48 -1.46 5.87
N TYR A 20 13.19 -0.52 6.50
CA TYR A 20 13.51 0.77 5.90
C TYR A 20 14.75 1.41 6.53
N ASP A 21 15.45 2.22 5.72
CA ASP A 21 16.61 2.99 6.15
C ASP A 21 16.17 4.26 6.90
N PRO A 22 16.69 4.53 8.11
CA PRO A 22 16.34 5.72 8.88
C PRO A 22 16.94 7.05 8.36
N ASP A 23 17.67 7.07 7.26
CA ASP A 23 18.48 8.20 6.81
C ASP A 23 19.44 8.70 7.93
N GLY A 24 20.68 8.34 7.89
CA GLY A 24 21.67 8.72 8.89
C GLY A 24 23.11 8.66 8.39
N ASP A 25 24.04 9.12 9.22
CA ASP A 25 25.48 9.10 8.90
C ASP A 25 26.11 7.71 9.03
N TYR A 26 25.37 6.77 9.61
CA TYR A 26 25.86 5.41 9.85
C TYR A 26 24.90 4.38 9.24
N PRO A 27 25.42 3.30 8.61
CA PRO A 27 24.60 2.19 8.17
C PRO A 27 23.64 1.72 9.26
N SER A 28 22.37 1.77 8.96
CA SER A 28 21.30 1.44 9.89
C SER A 28 20.09 0.90 9.15
N LEU A 29 19.31 0.03 9.81
CA LEU A 29 18.08 -0.49 9.24
C LEU A 29 17.03 -0.66 10.33
N PHE A 30 15.84 -0.17 10.08
CA PHE A 30 14.67 -0.51 10.87
C PHE A 30 14.01 -1.77 10.33
N MET A 31 13.74 -2.70 11.23
CA MET A 31 12.96 -3.92 10.99
C MET A 31 11.60 -3.75 11.68
N ARG A 32 10.52 -3.69 10.93
CA ARG A 32 9.16 -3.51 11.46
C ARG A 32 8.48 -4.83 11.71
N PHE A 33 8.06 -5.07 12.92
CA PHE A 33 7.35 -6.28 13.32
C PHE A 33 5.94 -5.97 13.82
N ALA A 34 5.03 -6.93 13.62
CA ALA A 34 3.76 -6.97 14.34
C ALA A 34 3.78 -8.14 15.34
N TYR A 35 3.42 -7.85 16.57
CA TYR A 35 3.26 -8.84 17.62
C TYR A 35 2.09 -8.49 18.53
N HIS A 36 1.11 -9.36 18.64
CA HIS A 36 -0.13 -9.17 19.41
C HIS A 36 -0.84 -7.82 19.17
N GLY A 37 -0.86 -7.34 17.90
CA GLY A 37 -1.50 -6.08 17.52
C GLY A 37 -0.70 -4.81 17.85
N VAL A 38 0.50 -4.97 18.42
CA VAL A 38 1.45 -3.89 18.66
C VAL A 38 2.51 -3.90 17.56
N GLN A 39 2.86 -2.72 17.06
CA GLN A 39 3.95 -2.55 16.11
C GLN A 39 5.27 -2.34 16.88
N PHE A 40 6.32 -3.02 16.44
CA PHE A 40 7.66 -2.84 16.95
C PHE A 40 8.60 -2.50 15.80
N ASP A 41 9.22 -1.34 15.87
CA ASP A 41 10.29 -0.94 14.95
C ASP A 41 11.62 -1.19 15.63
N VAL A 42 12.38 -2.17 15.15
CA VAL A 42 13.66 -2.59 15.73
C VAL A 42 14.80 -1.97 14.93
N LEU A 43 15.55 -1.08 15.56
CA LEU A 43 16.75 -0.48 14.99
C LEU A 43 17.96 -1.41 15.14
N VAL A 44 18.58 -1.73 14.00
CA VAL A 44 19.91 -2.31 13.90
C VAL A 44 20.83 -1.24 13.32
N SER A 45 21.88 -0.84 14.04
CA SER A 45 22.70 0.33 13.67
C SER A 45 24.16 0.12 13.98
N SER A 46 25.01 0.65 13.10
CA SER A 46 26.45 0.74 13.28
C SER A 46 26.92 2.01 13.99
N ASP A 47 26.00 2.89 14.43
CA ASP A 47 26.33 4.12 15.14
C ASP A 47 27.10 3.82 16.44
N PRO A 48 28.36 4.28 16.57
CA PRO A 48 29.19 4.06 17.76
C PRO A 48 28.56 4.59 19.06
N ASN A 49 27.68 5.59 19.00
CA ASN A 49 27.01 6.16 20.16
C ASN A 49 25.92 5.22 20.72
N LEU A 50 25.45 4.30 19.88
CA LEU A 50 24.42 3.31 20.22
C LEU A 50 25.00 1.95 20.61
N LEU A 51 26.29 1.74 20.37
CA LEU A 51 26.98 0.47 20.61
C LEU A 51 27.73 0.44 21.96
N PRO A 52 27.94 -0.74 22.56
CA PRO A 52 28.78 -0.88 23.75
C PRO A 52 30.21 -0.44 23.48
N ARG A 53 30.87 0.16 24.49
CA ARG A 53 32.27 0.58 24.37
C ARG A 53 33.19 -0.59 24.03
N GLY A 54 33.97 -0.43 22.96
CA GLY A 54 34.94 -1.44 22.51
C GLY A 54 34.33 -2.59 21.72
N TYR A 55 33.04 -2.54 21.42
CA TYR A 55 32.40 -3.50 20.55
C TYR A 55 32.69 -3.21 19.08
N ASP A 56 33.28 -4.20 18.39
CA ASP A 56 33.52 -4.12 16.94
C ASP A 56 32.28 -4.70 16.20
N PHE A 57 31.30 -3.82 15.97
CA PHE A 57 30.08 -4.16 15.25
C PHE A 57 30.38 -4.78 13.86
N ASN A 58 31.42 -4.30 13.20
CA ASN A 58 31.77 -4.74 11.87
C ASN A 58 32.23 -6.22 11.79
N GLN A 59 32.65 -6.80 12.88
CA GLN A 59 33.02 -8.22 12.95
C GLN A 59 31.85 -9.12 13.33
N SER A 60 30.78 -8.56 13.84
CA SER A 60 29.57 -9.31 14.20
C SER A 60 28.81 -9.83 12.98
N ILE A 61 27.91 -10.77 13.20
CA ILE A 61 27.05 -11.32 12.14
C ILE A 61 26.12 -10.23 11.61
N GLU A 62 25.43 -9.53 12.52
CA GLU A 62 24.52 -8.45 12.20
C GLU A 62 25.23 -7.28 11.48
N GLY A 63 26.44 -6.96 11.88
CA GLY A 63 27.22 -5.90 11.26
C GLY A 63 27.71 -6.23 9.85
N LYS A 64 28.03 -7.51 9.59
CA LYS A 64 28.39 -7.96 8.23
C LYS A 64 27.18 -7.93 7.30
N ILE A 65 26.02 -8.39 7.78
CA ILE A 65 24.77 -8.37 7.00
C ILE A 65 24.37 -6.92 6.69
N LEU A 66 24.37 -6.05 7.70
CA LEU A 66 23.98 -4.64 7.52
C LEU A 66 24.88 -3.91 6.53
N ARG A 67 26.20 -4.16 6.59
CA ARG A 67 27.15 -3.56 5.66
C ARG A 67 26.93 -4.03 4.22
N GLU A 68 26.73 -5.35 4.02
CA GLU A 68 26.45 -5.87 2.68
C GLU A 68 25.15 -5.27 2.13
N TYR A 69 24.14 -5.09 2.99
CA TYR A 69 22.89 -4.41 2.61
C TYR A 69 23.13 -2.95 2.19
N ASP A 70 23.91 -2.21 2.97
CA ASP A 70 24.27 -0.80 2.69
C ASP A 70 25.07 -0.64 1.41
N ASP A 71 26.08 -1.50 1.18
CA ASP A 71 26.87 -1.53 -0.04
C ASP A 71 26.00 -1.76 -1.28
N LEU A 72 25.00 -2.63 -1.20
CA LEU A 72 24.03 -2.86 -2.28
C LEU A 72 23.11 -1.65 -2.50
N THR A 73 22.72 -0.96 -1.43
CA THR A 73 21.83 0.20 -1.53
C THR A 73 22.45 1.30 -2.40
N TYR A 74 23.73 1.58 -2.22
CA TYR A 74 24.40 2.70 -2.87
C TYR A 74 25.30 2.31 -4.05
N GLY A 75 25.66 1.04 -4.21
CA GLY A 75 26.68 0.59 -5.18
C GLY A 75 26.18 -0.18 -6.40
N THR A 76 24.93 -0.65 -6.44
CA THR A 76 24.43 -1.57 -7.47
C THR A 76 23.16 -1.05 -8.17
N PRO A 77 23.01 -1.24 -9.49
CA PRO A 77 21.78 -0.91 -10.21
C PRO A 77 20.57 -1.68 -9.64
N ARG A 78 19.39 -1.04 -9.65
CA ARG A 78 18.18 -1.54 -8.97
C ARG A 78 17.74 -2.93 -9.42
N ASP A 79 17.85 -3.23 -10.69
CA ASP A 79 17.33 -4.47 -11.31
C ASP A 79 18.16 -5.74 -10.92
N GLU A 80 19.33 -5.58 -10.28
CA GLU A 80 20.23 -6.68 -9.93
C GLU A 80 20.33 -6.95 -8.43
N LYS A 81 19.69 -6.12 -7.59
CA LYS A 81 19.91 -6.13 -6.14
C LYS A 81 18.72 -6.52 -5.29
N ASP A 82 17.48 -6.37 -5.78
CA ASP A 82 16.27 -6.46 -4.95
C ASP A 82 16.15 -7.81 -4.23
N ASP A 83 16.31 -8.94 -4.92
CA ASP A 83 16.24 -10.28 -4.30
C ASP A 83 17.32 -10.49 -3.22
N ARG A 84 18.54 -9.95 -3.43
CA ARG A 84 19.64 -10.08 -2.47
C ARG A 84 19.42 -9.19 -1.25
N MET A 85 18.94 -7.97 -1.46
CA MET A 85 18.57 -7.05 -0.36
C MET A 85 17.47 -7.63 0.50
N ASP A 86 16.43 -8.20 -0.10
CA ASP A 86 15.35 -8.88 0.63
C ASP A 86 15.86 -10.07 1.44
N ALA A 87 16.79 -10.85 0.88
CA ALA A 87 17.41 -11.98 1.59
C ALA A 87 18.21 -11.51 2.81
N LEU A 88 18.99 -10.43 2.69
CA LEU A 88 19.76 -9.85 3.79
C LEU A 88 18.85 -9.22 4.86
N ALA A 89 17.80 -8.50 4.45
CA ALA A 89 16.81 -7.95 5.35
C ALA A 89 16.09 -9.05 6.13
N ASN A 90 15.71 -10.14 5.48
CA ASN A 90 15.11 -11.29 6.16
C ASN A 90 16.04 -11.94 7.18
N GLN A 91 17.34 -12.15 6.84
CA GLN A 91 18.33 -12.66 7.79
C GLN A 91 18.51 -11.74 9.00
N LEU A 92 18.58 -10.42 8.77
CA LEU A 92 18.69 -9.45 9.83
C LEU A 92 17.40 -9.40 10.67
N GLY A 93 16.24 -9.57 10.02
CA GLY A 93 14.94 -9.66 10.67
C GLY A 93 14.82 -10.85 11.60
N GLU A 94 15.36 -12.02 11.23
CA GLU A 94 15.41 -13.19 12.12
C GLU A 94 16.24 -12.92 13.37
N LEU A 95 17.44 -12.34 13.21
CA LEU A 95 18.30 -11.98 14.35
C LEU A 95 17.62 -10.93 15.25
N ALA A 96 17.02 -9.90 14.67
CA ALA A 96 16.31 -8.86 15.39
C ALA A 96 15.07 -9.40 16.12
N SER A 97 14.32 -10.29 15.48
CA SER A 97 13.19 -10.98 16.09
C SER A 97 13.62 -11.76 17.33
N ASP A 98 14.67 -12.60 17.21
CA ASP A 98 15.16 -13.42 18.32
C ASP A 98 15.69 -12.55 19.48
N ALA A 99 16.46 -11.52 19.17
CA ALA A 99 17.03 -10.60 20.16
C ALA A 99 15.95 -9.78 20.92
N CYS A 100 14.88 -9.38 20.23
CA CYS A 100 13.87 -8.48 20.78
C CYS A 100 12.63 -9.22 21.31
N PHE A 101 12.45 -10.50 21.01
CA PHE A 101 11.26 -11.26 21.39
C PHE A 101 10.93 -11.21 22.88
N PRO A 102 11.89 -11.38 23.83
CA PRO A 102 11.59 -11.29 25.25
C PRO A 102 10.98 -9.93 25.65
N MET A 103 11.50 -8.83 25.10
CA MET A 103 10.99 -7.48 25.37
C MET A 103 9.63 -7.25 24.69
N MET A 104 9.43 -7.75 23.48
CA MET A 104 8.12 -7.70 22.82
C MET A 104 7.05 -8.45 23.61
N GLN A 105 7.41 -9.58 24.23
CA GLN A 105 6.52 -10.34 25.12
C GLN A 105 6.19 -9.56 26.40
N GLU A 106 7.17 -8.86 26.99
CA GLU A 106 6.96 -8.02 28.16
C GLU A 106 6.03 -6.84 27.87
N ILE A 107 6.23 -6.18 26.72
CA ILE A 107 5.44 -4.99 26.31
C ILE A 107 4.05 -5.39 25.85
N ALA A 108 3.93 -6.50 25.10
CA ALA A 108 2.68 -7.02 24.56
C ALA A 108 2.39 -8.45 25.08
N PRO A 109 2.16 -8.62 26.40
CA PRO A 109 1.90 -9.94 26.96
C PRO A 109 0.54 -10.45 26.50
N CYS A 110 0.55 -11.55 25.84
CA CYS A 110 -0.50 -12.51 25.58
C CYS A 110 -1.95 -12.07 25.77
N SER A 111 -2.43 -11.16 24.94
CA SER A 111 -3.83 -11.12 24.51
C SER A 111 -3.80 -10.57 23.10
N PRO A 112 -4.27 -11.27 22.07
CA PRO A 112 -4.38 -10.66 20.78
C PRO A 112 -5.22 -9.40 20.96
N LEU A 113 -4.64 -8.23 20.71
CA LEU A 113 -5.46 -7.03 20.51
C LEU A 113 -6.47 -7.40 19.42
N PRO A 114 -7.74 -7.01 19.57
CA PRO A 114 -8.70 -7.23 18.49
C PRO A 114 -8.10 -6.65 17.20
N GLU A 115 -8.36 -7.33 16.09
CA GLU A 115 -7.96 -6.79 14.77
C GLU A 115 -8.38 -5.32 14.67
N PRO A 116 -7.58 -4.46 14.02
CA PRO A 116 -7.92 -3.05 13.86
C PRO A 116 -9.34 -2.92 13.32
N ARG A 117 -10.19 -2.23 14.04
CA ARG A 117 -11.57 -2.01 13.63
C ARG A 117 -11.73 -0.76 12.80
N THR A 118 -10.82 0.19 12.97
CA THR A 118 -10.87 1.48 12.27
C THR A 118 -9.61 1.72 11.46
N LEU A 119 -9.73 2.61 10.47
CA LEU A 119 -8.59 3.03 9.67
C LEU A 119 -7.51 3.69 10.55
N ALA A 120 -7.90 4.41 11.59
CA ALA A 120 -6.93 5.00 12.53
C ALA A 120 -6.10 3.93 13.25
N GLU A 121 -6.73 2.88 13.74
CA GLU A 121 -6.05 1.77 14.41
C GLU A 121 -5.15 0.98 13.43
N GLN A 122 -5.56 0.87 12.17
CA GLN A 122 -4.78 0.22 11.12
C GLN A 122 -3.54 1.01 10.73
N LEU A 123 -3.68 2.33 10.56
CA LEU A 123 -2.59 3.19 10.09
C LEU A 123 -1.66 3.63 11.22
N TYR A 124 -2.19 3.74 12.43
CA TYR A 124 -1.46 4.23 13.61
C TYR A 124 -1.61 3.24 14.78
N PRO A 125 -1.19 1.98 14.62
CA PRO A 125 -1.24 1.02 15.72
C PRO A 125 -0.35 1.50 16.88
N PRO A 126 -0.64 1.11 18.12
CA PRO A 126 0.30 1.35 19.21
C PRO A 126 1.66 0.75 18.83
N GLY A 127 2.72 1.54 19.00
CA GLY A 127 4.04 1.17 18.54
C GLY A 127 5.12 1.46 19.58
N HIS A 128 6.17 0.66 19.55
CA HIS A 128 7.38 0.83 20.35
C HIS A 128 8.61 0.73 19.47
N THR A 129 9.60 1.55 19.75
CA THR A 129 10.90 1.44 19.11
C THR A 129 11.86 0.72 20.02
N LEU A 130 12.43 -0.35 19.50
CA LEU A 130 13.47 -1.12 20.16
C LEU A 130 14.78 -0.92 19.41
N GLN A 131 15.87 -0.96 20.13
CA GLN A 131 17.21 -1.08 19.56
C GLN A 131 17.74 -2.47 19.85
N MET A 132 18.22 -3.18 18.84
CA MET A 132 18.97 -4.41 19.03
C MET A 132 20.31 -4.06 19.66
N THR A 133 20.66 -4.77 20.74
CA THR A 133 21.87 -4.56 21.53
C THR A 133 22.66 -5.86 21.65
N ARG A 134 23.91 -5.73 22.10
CA ARG A 134 24.75 -6.90 22.36
C ARG A 134 25.46 -6.74 23.69
N ASP A 135 25.48 -7.82 24.49
CA ASP A 135 26.31 -7.96 25.68
C ASP A 135 27.14 -9.23 25.56
N GLY A 136 28.45 -9.06 25.34
CA GLY A 136 29.33 -10.16 24.99
C GLY A 136 28.91 -10.86 23.70
N GLU A 137 28.59 -12.15 23.78
CA GLU A 137 28.09 -12.93 22.65
C GLU A 137 26.56 -12.93 22.52
N THR A 138 25.84 -12.37 23.50
CA THR A 138 24.38 -12.43 23.57
C THR A 138 23.76 -11.20 22.92
N LEU A 139 22.82 -11.42 21.98
CA LEU A 139 21.95 -10.40 21.45
C LEU A 139 20.79 -10.15 22.42
N GLY A 140 20.41 -8.90 22.56
CA GLY A 140 19.28 -8.44 23.35
C GLY A 140 18.66 -7.18 22.76
N SER A 141 17.84 -6.53 23.53
CA SER A 141 17.19 -5.28 23.09
C SER A 141 16.95 -4.32 24.24
N ARG A 142 16.75 -3.06 23.89
CA ARG A 142 16.26 -2.01 24.79
C ARG A 142 15.24 -1.14 24.09
N THR A 143 14.34 -0.55 24.83
CA THR A 143 13.46 0.52 24.30
C THR A 143 14.27 1.78 24.07
N ILE A 144 13.98 2.46 22.97
CA ILE A 144 14.52 3.79 22.68
C ILE A 144 13.38 4.74 22.32
N ASP A 145 13.60 6.01 22.59
CA ASP A 145 12.73 7.08 22.11
C ASP A 145 13.24 7.50 20.73
N TYR A 146 12.39 7.31 19.69
CA TYR A 146 12.74 7.63 18.32
C TYR A 146 11.56 8.26 17.61
N GLU A 147 11.76 9.41 17.00
CA GLU A 147 10.74 10.08 16.22
C GLU A 147 10.75 9.53 14.79
N HIS A 148 9.80 8.65 14.48
CA HIS A 148 9.65 8.09 13.14
C HIS A 148 9.13 9.12 12.15
N LYS A 149 9.64 9.06 10.91
CA LYS A 149 9.02 9.79 9.79
C LYS A 149 7.59 9.27 9.61
N GLU A 150 6.68 10.19 9.32
CA GLU A 150 5.28 9.84 9.12
C GLU A 150 5.10 8.98 7.87
N GLU A 151 4.63 7.78 8.05
CA GLU A 151 4.41 6.81 6.96
C GLU A 151 3.21 7.20 6.07
N TYR A 152 2.22 7.86 6.68
CA TYR A 152 1.01 8.31 5.98
C TYR A 152 0.89 9.84 6.03
N PRO A 153 1.77 10.57 5.32
CA PRO A 153 1.78 12.02 5.36
C PRO A 153 0.48 12.56 4.75
N PRO A 154 -0.11 13.59 5.35
CA PRO A 154 -1.27 14.24 4.78
C PRO A 154 -0.92 14.95 3.49
N LEU A 155 -1.94 15.19 2.66
CA LEU A 155 -1.79 16.05 1.49
C LEU A 155 -1.35 17.45 1.96
N THR A 156 -0.34 18.00 1.31
CA THR A 156 0.18 19.33 1.63
C THR A 156 -0.82 20.42 1.26
N GLU A 157 -0.71 21.59 1.88
CA GLU A 157 -1.51 22.74 1.52
C GLU A 157 -1.38 23.14 0.04
N GLU A 158 -0.18 22.95 -0.54
CA GLU A 158 0.05 23.21 -1.97
C GLU A 158 -0.72 22.23 -2.84
N GLN A 159 -0.70 20.93 -2.50
CA GLN A 159 -1.47 19.89 -3.20
C GLN A 159 -2.97 20.17 -3.09
N LEU A 160 -3.48 20.50 -1.91
CA LEU A 160 -4.89 20.82 -1.69
C LEU A 160 -5.33 22.07 -2.44
N ARG A 161 -4.48 23.11 -2.52
CA ARG A 161 -4.77 24.31 -3.35
C ARG A 161 -4.85 23.98 -4.83
N LYS A 162 -3.93 23.15 -5.35
CA LYS A 162 -3.93 22.71 -6.77
C LYS A 162 -5.17 21.88 -7.11
N VAL A 163 -5.63 21.07 -6.18
CA VAL A 163 -6.82 20.23 -6.34
C VAL A 163 -8.11 21.03 -6.33
N SER A 164 -8.15 22.21 -5.71
CA SER A 164 -9.36 23.01 -5.50
C SER A 164 -10.47 22.21 -4.81
N LEU A 165 -10.14 21.57 -3.69
CA LEU A 165 -11.09 20.74 -2.95
C LEU A 165 -12.36 21.50 -2.63
N ASN A 166 -13.52 20.94 -3.01
CA ASN A 166 -14.83 21.52 -2.68
C ASN A 166 -14.96 21.65 -1.17
N PRO A 167 -15.18 22.85 -0.62
CA PRO A 167 -15.30 23.06 0.82
C PRO A 167 -16.49 22.30 1.46
N ASN A 168 -17.47 21.90 0.66
CA ASN A 168 -18.61 21.10 1.09
C ASN A 168 -18.41 19.58 0.87
N ALA A 169 -17.21 19.14 0.47
CA ALA A 169 -16.92 17.71 0.36
C ALA A 169 -17.04 17.04 1.74
N PRO A 170 -17.68 15.88 1.84
CA PRO A 170 -17.73 15.15 3.11
C PRO A 170 -16.33 14.86 3.64
N VAL A 171 -16.11 15.11 4.92
CA VAL A 171 -14.83 14.87 5.62
C VAL A 171 -15.10 13.97 6.80
N TYR A 172 -14.42 12.83 6.83
CA TYR A 172 -14.54 11.85 7.91
C TYR A 172 -13.21 11.74 8.67
N HIS A 173 -13.29 11.43 9.96
CA HIS A 173 -12.09 11.11 10.74
C HIS A 173 -11.68 9.65 10.50
N ALA A 174 -10.37 9.36 10.50
CA ALA A 174 -9.88 8.01 10.33
C ALA A 174 -10.43 7.02 11.39
N SER A 175 -10.79 7.52 12.57
CA SER A 175 -11.44 6.74 13.65
C SER A 175 -12.92 6.42 13.39
N GLU A 176 -13.57 7.09 12.43
CA GLU A 176 -14.96 6.84 12.03
C GLU A 176 -15.06 5.85 10.87
N VAL A 177 -13.93 5.54 10.23
CA VAL A 177 -13.83 4.67 9.07
C VAL A 177 -13.61 3.23 9.55
N VAL A 178 -14.66 2.41 9.51
CA VAL A 178 -14.62 1.01 9.95
C VAL A 178 -14.05 0.13 8.85
N LEU A 179 -13.04 -0.65 9.16
CA LEU A 179 -12.43 -1.58 8.21
C LEU A 179 -13.30 -2.82 8.01
N ILE A 180 -13.52 -3.21 6.75
CA ILE A 180 -14.13 -4.48 6.37
C ILE A 180 -13.05 -5.43 5.85
N GLU A 181 -12.20 -4.95 4.94
CA GLU A 181 -11.23 -5.78 4.22
C GLU A 181 -10.09 -4.91 3.67
N ARG A 182 -8.86 -5.43 3.69
CA ARG A 182 -7.72 -4.85 2.98
C ARG A 182 -7.64 -5.45 1.58
N LEU A 183 -7.89 -4.66 0.55
CA LEU A 183 -7.88 -5.13 -0.84
C LEU A 183 -6.46 -5.10 -1.44
N GLN A 184 -5.69 -4.05 -1.12
CA GLN A 184 -4.29 -3.86 -1.51
C GLN A 184 -3.56 -3.10 -0.40
N SER A 185 -2.25 -2.84 -0.54
CA SER A 185 -1.45 -2.23 0.53
C SER A 185 -2.05 -0.93 1.09
N LEU A 186 -2.64 -0.10 0.23
CA LEU A 186 -3.19 1.22 0.59
C LEU A 186 -4.66 1.39 0.18
N VAL A 187 -5.33 0.30 -0.18
CA VAL A 187 -6.72 0.30 -0.61
C VAL A 187 -7.53 -0.61 0.30
N PHE A 188 -8.52 -0.03 0.97
CA PHE A 188 -9.37 -0.73 1.94
C PHE A 188 -10.83 -0.64 1.54
N LYS A 189 -11.54 -1.75 1.71
CA LYS A 189 -13.00 -1.76 1.75
C LYS A 189 -13.42 -1.39 3.16
N VAL A 190 -14.24 -0.35 3.28
CA VAL A 190 -14.59 0.26 4.56
C VAL A 190 -16.10 0.46 4.68
N GLU A 191 -16.56 0.67 5.90
CA GLU A 191 -17.93 1.07 6.21
C GLU A 191 -17.93 2.41 6.94
N ILE A 192 -18.78 3.32 6.49
CA ILE A 192 -19.04 4.62 7.13
C ILE A 192 -20.56 4.84 7.06
N GLU A 193 -21.21 5.13 8.20
CA GLU A 193 -22.66 5.35 8.27
C GLU A 193 -23.47 4.22 7.61
N GLN A 194 -23.06 2.96 7.83
CA GLN A 194 -23.66 1.75 7.23
C GLN A 194 -23.59 1.69 5.69
N LYS A 195 -22.68 2.44 5.08
CA LYS A 195 -22.43 2.42 3.63
C LYS A 195 -21.05 1.88 3.35
N THR A 196 -20.98 0.87 2.48
CA THR A 196 -19.70 0.32 2.01
C THR A 196 -19.05 1.26 1.01
N MET A 197 -17.76 1.54 1.21
CA MET A 197 -16.94 2.42 0.38
C MET A 197 -15.56 1.81 0.16
N ILE A 198 -14.81 2.40 -0.76
CA ILE A 198 -13.37 2.17 -0.96
C ILE A 198 -12.60 3.36 -0.41
N CYS A 199 -11.63 3.09 0.45
CA CYS A 199 -10.71 4.07 0.99
C CYS A 199 -9.32 3.86 0.37
N LYS A 200 -8.82 4.87 -0.37
CA LYS A 200 -7.45 4.89 -0.90
C LYS A 200 -6.62 5.84 -0.06
N VAL A 201 -5.59 5.31 0.59
CA VAL A 201 -4.73 6.03 1.55
C VAL A 201 -3.46 6.51 0.85
N SER A 202 -2.99 7.70 1.23
CA SER A 202 -1.68 8.21 0.84
C SER A 202 -0.59 7.50 1.66
N SER A 203 0.51 7.12 1.02
CA SER A 203 1.73 6.74 1.71
C SER A 203 2.90 7.46 1.06
N HIS A 204 3.93 7.73 1.80
CA HIS A 204 5.16 8.38 1.37
C HIS A 204 4.94 9.67 0.53
N PRO A 205 5.79 10.73 0.62
CA PRO A 205 5.59 12.00 -0.10
C PRO A 205 5.43 11.85 -1.62
N ILE A 206 6.07 10.84 -2.23
CA ILE A 206 5.97 10.57 -3.68
C ILE A 206 4.55 10.09 -4.06
N PHE A 207 3.94 9.21 -3.26
CA PHE A 207 2.58 8.69 -3.51
C PHE A 207 1.47 9.68 -3.10
N GLY A 208 1.74 10.65 -2.24
CA GLY A 208 0.84 11.75 -1.95
C GLY A 208 0.49 12.57 -3.20
N ALA A 209 1.42 12.68 -4.15
CA ALA A 209 1.16 13.32 -5.45
C ALA A 209 0.13 12.53 -6.28
N THR A 210 0.14 11.20 -6.22
CA THR A 210 -0.82 10.32 -6.91
C THR A 210 -2.22 10.49 -6.34
N LEU A 211 -2.38 10.47 -5.01
CA LEU A 211 -3.66 10.70 -4.36
C LEU A 211 -4.21 12.10 -4.66
N ALA A 212 -3.36 13.14 -4.65
CA ALA A 212 -3.76 14.50 -4.99
C ALA A 212 -4.24 14.62 -6.44
N LYS A 213 -3.57 13.94 -7.39
CA LYS A 213 -4.01 13.89 -8.79
C LYS A 213 -5.38 13.24 -8.92
N GLU A 214 -5.58 12.08 -8.31
CA GLU A 214 -6.86 11.36 -8.34
C GLU A 214 -7.98 12.20 -7.72
N LEU A 215 -7.74 12.81 -6.56
CA LEU A 215 -8.66 13.75 -5.95
C LEU A 215 -8.98 14.92 -6.87
N GLY A 216 -7.97 15.48 -7.57
CA GLY A 216 -8.13 16.56 -8.54
C GLY A 216 -9.03 16.18 -9.72
N VAL A 217 -8.96 14.94 -10.20
CA VAL A 217 -9.86 14.43 -11.23
C VAL A 217 -11.30 14.44 -10.73
N TYR A 218 -11.55 13.88 -9.53
CA TYR A 218 -12.91 13.87 -8.96
C TYR A 218 -13.45 15.28 -8.69
N GLN A 219 -12.60 16.24 -8.30
CA GLN A 219 -13.02 17.62 -8.11
C GLN A 219 -13.41 18.30 -9.45
N LYS A 220 -12.65 18.04 -10.53
CA LYS A 220 -12.98 18.53 -11.89
C LYS A 220 -14.27 17.93 -12.44
N LEU A 221 -14.53 16.66 -12.14
CA LEU A 221 -15.76 15.99 -12.56
C LEU A 221 -17.00 16.53 -11.84
N GLY A 222 -16.83 17.08 -10.63
CA GLY A 222 -17.92 17.61 -9.83
C GLY A 222 -18.90 16.53 -9.36
N GLN A 223 -20.20 16.88 -9.29
CA GLN A 223 -21.21 15.87 -9.02
C GLN A 223 -21.27 14.89 -10.20
N GLN A 224 -21.26 13.61 -9.88
CA GLN A 224 -21.15 12.55 -10.87
C GLN A 224 -22.24 12.64 -11.93
N ARG A 225 -21.83 12.46 -13.16
CA ARG A 225 -22.71 12.24 -14.30
C ARG A 225 -23.01 10.76 -14.42
N ASP A 226 -24.27 10.39 -14.53
CA ASP A 226 -24.71 8.99 -14.69
C ASP A 226 -24.18 8.35 -15.99
N ASP A 227 -23.72 9.17 -16.93
CA ASP A 227 -23.15 8.77 -18.22
C ASP A 227 -21.67 8.33 -18.14
N LEU A 228 -20.96 8.67 -17.03
CA LEU A 228 -19.58 8.27 -16.80
C LEU A 228 -19.51 6.98 -15.94
N LYS A 229 -18.89 5.95 -16.49
CA LYS A 229 -18.70 4.66 -15.79
C LYS A 229 -17.42 4.69 -14.95
N ILE A 230 -17.49 5.39 -13.81
CA ILE A 230 -16.40 5.56 -12.83
C ILE A 230 -16.94 5.45 -11.39
N PRO A 231 -16.10 5.18 -10.39
CA PRO A 231 -16.52 5.24 -8.99
C PRO A 231 -16.99 6.64 -8.59
N GLN A 232 -17.99 6.73 -7.74
CA GLN A 232 -18.44 8.01 -7.18
C GLN A 232 -17.50 8.49 -6.09
N PHE A 233 -17.08 9.76 -6.16
CA PHE A 233 -16.42 10.42 -5.04
C PHE A 233 -17.39 10.56 -3.85
N LYS A 234 -16.97 10.13 -2.68
CA LYS A 234 -17.79 10.12 -1.45
C LYS A 234 -17.24 11.04 -0.36
N GLY A 235 -15.99 11.49 -0.48
CA GLY A 235 -15.40 12.38 0.49
C GLY A 235 -13.91 12.11 0.69
N VAL A 236 -13.38 12.68 1.75
CA VAL A 236 -11.98 12.53 2.16
C VAL A 236 -11.90 12.07 3.60
N VAL A 237 -10.80 11.40 3.94
CA VAL A 237 -10.48 11.02 5.32
C VAL A 237 -9.33 11.87 5.84
N LYS A 238 -9.46 12.35 7.07
CA LYS A 238 -8.41 13.10 7.76
C LYS A 238 -7.89 12.37 8.99
N SER A 239 -6.59 12.51 9.25
CA SER A 239 -5.97 12.29 10.54
C SER A 239 -5.92 13.58 11.35
N HIS A 240 -5.27 13.55 12.50
CA HIS A 240 -4.99 14.75 13.29
C HIS A 240 -4.08 15.77 12.59
N LYS A 241 -3.34 15.37 11.55
CA LYS A 241 -2.41 16.22 10.80
C LYS A 241 -3.00 16.73 9.46
N GLY A 242 -4.04 16.13 8.94
CA GLY A 242 -4.66 16.56 7.68
C GLY A 242 -5.30 15.44 6.87
N ILE A 243 -5.56 15.68 5.58
CA ILE A 243 -6.20 14.72 4.68
C ILE A 243 -5.20 13.65 4.26
N ILE A 244 -5.54 12.39 4.55
CA ILE A 244 -4.69 11.22 4.30
C ILE A 244 -5.27 10.23 3.30
N ALA A 245 -6.57 10.33 2.97
CA ALA A 245 -7.22 9.38 2.06
C ALA A 245 -8.41 10.02 1.33
N ILE A 246 -8.81 9.37 0.23
CA ILE A 246 -10.07 9.62 -0.47
C ILE A 246 -11.02 8.44 -0.30
N LEU A 247 -12.32 8.74 -0.33
CA LEU A 247 -13.41 7.77 -0.27
C LEU A 247 -14.13 7.72 -1.61
N LEU A 248 -14.28 6.52 -2.12
CA LEU A 248 -14.97 6.22 -3.37
C LEU A 248 -16.12 5.25 -3.12
N GLY A 249 -17.17 5.33 -3.94
CA GLY A 249 -18.26 4.36 -3.89
C GLY A 249 -17.76 2.95 -4.18
N TYR A 250 -18.14 2.00 -3.34
CA TYR A 250 -17.88 0.58 -3.60
C TYR A 250 -18.67 0.11 -4.82
N ILE A 251 -18.00 -0.59 -5.72
CA ILE A 251 -18.58 -1.21 -6.90
C ILE A 251 -18.72 -2.70 -6.62
N PRO A 252 -19.93 -3.23 -6.40
CA PRO A 252 -20.14 -4.66 -6.31
C PRO A 252 -19.69 -5.33 -7.61
N HIS A 253 -18.81 -6.34 -7.51
CA HIS A 253 -18.24 -7.04 -8.65
C HIS A 253 -18.00 -8.51 -8.29
N LYS A 254 -18.01 -9.38 -9.31
CA LYS A 254 -17.82 -10.82 -9.14
C LYS A 254 -16.36 -11.23 -9.24
N HIS A 255 -15.61 -10.62 -10.13
CA HIS A 255 -14.20 -10.90 -10.41
C HIS A 255 -13.33 -9.66 -10.10
N HIS A 256 -12.01 -9.85 -9.91
CA HIS A 256 -11.11 -8.78 -9.48
C HIS A 256 -11.05 -7.62 -10.50
N SER A 257 -10.48 -7.85 -11.69
CA SER A 257 -10.40 -6.86 -12.77
C SER A 257 -10.75 -7.51 -14.10
N LEU A 258 -11.00 -6.70 -15.13
CA LEU A 258 -11.18 -7.18 -16.48
C LEU A 258 -9.93 -7.96 -16.94
N GLY A 259 -8.73 -7.46 -16.64
CA GLY A 259 -7.47 -8.13 -16.98
C GLY A 259 -7.35 -9.50 -16.34
N THR A 260 -7.67 -9.63 -15.06
CA THR A 260 -7.69 -10.91 -14.35
C THR A 260 -8.76 -11.84 -14.95
N THR A 261 -9.97 -11.33 -15.20
CA THR A 261 -11.07 -12.12 -15.80
C THR A 261 -10.69 -12.69 -17.15
N LEU A 262 -10.11 -11.88 -18.06
CA LEU A 262 -9.69 -12.33 -19.38
C LEU A 262 -8.56 -13.37 -19.32
N ARG A 263 -7.59 -13.16 -18.42
CA ARG A 263 -6.50 -14.11 -18.17
C ARG A 263 -7.03 -15.45 -17.66
N ASP A 264 -7.90 -15.43 -16.64
CA ASP A 264 -8.46 -16.64 -16.05
C ASP A 264 -9.31 -17.45 -17.05
N ILE A 265 -10.00 -16.76 -17.98
CA ILE A 265 -10.70 -17.42 -19.10
C ILE A 265 -9.69 -18.07 -20.05
N LYS A 266 -8.61 -17.37 -20.41
CA LYS A 266 -7.56 -17.88 -21.32
C LYS A 266 -6.83 -19.10 -20.73
N GLU A 267 -6.61 -19.09 -19.41
CA GLU A 267 -5.98 -20.18 -18.66
C GLU A 267 -6.97 -21.32 -18.31
N GLY A 268 -8.26 -21.16 -18.59
CA GLY A 268 -9.30 -22.15 -18.32
C GLY A 268 -9.78 -22.22 -16.88
N HIS A 269 -9.43 -21.24 -16.06
CA HIS A 269 -9.90 -21.10 -14.67
C HIS A 269 -11.34 -20.56 -14.61
N LEU A 270 -11.76 -19.79 -15.62
CA LEU A 270 -13.12 -19.31 -15.79
C LEU A 270 -13.72 -19.76 -17.14
N PRO A 271 -15.05 -20.01 -17.19
CA PRO A 271 -15.69 -20.35 -18.44
C PRO A 271 -15.82 -19.15 -19.39
N LYS A 272 -15.77 -19.39 -20.70
CA LYS A 272 -15.95 -18.34 -21.73
C LYS A 272 -17.28 -17.59 -21.63
N SER A 273 -18.28 -18.15 -20.95
CA SER A 273 -19.57 -17.50 -20.67
C SER A 273 -19.47 -16.26 -19.79
N GLU A 274 -18.36 -16.09 -19.01
CA GLU A 274 -18.12 -14.90 -18.19
C GLU A 274 -17.68 -13.68 -19.04
N ALA A 275 -17.27 -13.89 -20.31
CA ALA A 275 -16.93 -12.82 -21.25
C ALA A 275 -17.34 -13.19 -22.68
N THR A 276 -18.64 -13.28 -22.93
CA THR A 276 -19.16 -13.54 -24.29
C THR A 276 -18.84 -12.39 -25.25
N THR A 277 -18.88 -12.65 -26.57
CA THR A 277 -18.64 -11.61 -27.57
C THR A 277 -19.53 -10.37 -27.39
N ALA A 278 -20.79 -10.57 -27.02
CA ALA A 278 -21.72 -9.47 -26.77
C ALA A 278 -21.32 -8.65 -25.51
N MET A 279 -20.84 -9.32 -24.43
CA MET A 279 -20.35 -8.64 -23.23
C MET A 279 -19.08 -7.85 -23.53
N ARG A 280 -18.13 -8.44 -24.25
CA ARG A 280 -16.88 -7.78 -24.64
C ARG A 280 -17.12 -6.54 -25.50
N ALA A 281 -18.05 -6.61 -26.48
CA ALA A 281 -18.45 -5.46 -27.28
C ALA A 281 -19.09 -4.35 -26.43
N LYS A 282 -19.96 -4.70 -25.46
CA LYS A 282 -20.53 -3.74 -24.50
C LYS A 282 -19.44 -3.05 -23.68
N TRP A 283 -18.48 -3.81 -23.16
CA TRP A 283 -17.37 -3.26 -22.33
C TRP A 283 -16.47 -2.35 -23.15
N GLU A 284 -16.14 -2.73 -24.42
CA GLU A 284 -15.39 -1.88 -25.35
C GLU A 284 -16.07 -0.52 -25.55
N ASP A 285 -17.37 -0.52 -25.81
CA ASP A 285 -18.16 0.70 -26.01
C ASP A 285 -18.19 1.57 -24.76
N GLN A 286 -18.39 0.97 -23.57
CA GLN A 286 -18.46 1.69 -22.31
C GLN A 286 -17.12 2.32 -21.91
N ILE A 287 -16.00 1.57 -22.03
CA ILE A 287 -14.67 2.06 -21.76
C ILE A 287 -14.32 3.19 -22.72
N THR A 288 -14.54 2.99 -24.02
CA THR A 288 -14.27 4.00 -25.06
C THR A 288 -15.08 5.28 -24.83
N SER A 289 -16.36 5.14 -24.50
CA SER A 289 -17.23 6.28 -24.20
C SER A 289 -16.71 7.05 -22.98
N SER A 290 -16.37 6.35 -21.91
CA SER A 290 -15.87 6.99 -20.68
C SER A 290 -14.56 7.74 -20.91
N VAL A 291 -13.58 7.13 -21.60
CA VAL A 291 -12.30 7.79 -21.93
C VAL A 291 -12.54 9.02 -22.83
N THR A 292 -13.40 8.89 -23.85
CA THR A 292 -13.74 9.99 -24.73
C THR A 292 -14.37 11.18 -23.97
N GLN A 293 -15.22 10.91 -22.99
CA GLN A 293 -15.83 11.95 -22.18
C GLN A 293 -14.81 12.61 -21.24
N LEU A 294 -13.91 11.84 -20.63
CA LEU A 294 -12.81 12.37 -19.84
C LEU A 294 -11.94 13.32 -20.67
N HIS A 295 -11.55 12.91 -21.89
CA HIS A 295 -10.75 13.76 -22.79
C HIS A 295 -11.46 15.07 -23.15
N LYS A 296 -12.78 15.05 -23.40
CA LYS A 296 -13.58 16.28 -23.63
C LYS A 296 -13.55 17.25 -22.44
N LEU A 297 -13.35 16.73 -21.23
CA LEU A 297 -13.20 17.52 -19.99
C LEU A 297 -11.74 17.92 -19.70
N GLY A 298 -10.81 17.60 -20.60
CA GLY A 298 -9.38 17.84 -20.38
C GLY A 298 -8.80 16.97 -19.26
N ILE A 299 -9.35 15.78 -19.08
CA ILE A 299 -8.89 14.78 -18.11
C ILE A 299 -8.31 13.60 -18.88
N LEU A 300 -7.09 13.22 -18.53
CA LEU A 300 -6.46 12.00 -19.02
C LEU A 300 -6.64 10.89 -17.99
N TRP A 301 -6.78 9.64 -18.47
CA TRP A 301 -6.81 8.48 -17.58
C TRP A 301 -5.40 8.07 -17.16
N HIS A 302 -4.41 8.28 -18.04
CA HIS A 302 -2.98 7.97 -17.87
C HIS A 302 -2.66 6.47 -17.82
N ASP A 303 -3.13 5.73 -16.81
CA ASP A 303 -2.81 4.30 -16.62
C ASP A 303 -3.90 3.41 -17.23
N VAL A 304 -4.12 3.59 -18.53
CA VAL A 304 -5.12 2.86 -19.34
C VAL A 304 -4.70 1.42 -19.48
N LYS A 305 -5.38 0.50 -18.77
CA LYS A 305 -5.14 -0.95 -18.84
C LYS A 305 -6.34 -1.75 -18.36
N THR A 306 -6.40 -3.03 -18.75
CA THR A 306 -7.50 -3.92 -18.34
C THR A 306 -7.55 -4.16 -16.83
N ASP A 307 -6.41 -4.06 -16.12
CA ASP A 307 -6.38 -4.21 -14.67
C ASP A 307 -7.04 -3.04 -13.93
N ASN A 308 -7.18 -1.87 -14.58
CA ASN A 308 -7.88 -0.70 -14.07
C ASN A 308 -9.35 -0.62 -14.56
N VAL A 309 -9.94 -1.75 -14.94
CA VAL A 309 -11.36 -1.87 -15.28
C VAL A 309 -12.00 -2.96 -14.41
N LEU A 310 -13.11 -2.63 -13.75
CA LEU A 310 -13.98 -3.60 -13.08
C LEU A 310 -15.23 -3.85 -13.91
N ILE A 311 -15.73 -5.07 -13.84
CA ILE A 311 -17.07 -5.40 -14.34
C ILE A 311 -17.99 -5.51 -13.13
N ASP A 312 -18.97 -4.61 -13.05
CA ASP A 312 -19.91 -4.57 -11.93
C ASP A 312 -20.91 -5.75 -11.99
N ASP A 313 -21.74 -5.89 -10.97
CA ASP A 313 -22.75 -6.93 -10.85
C ASP A 313 -23.89 -6.83 -11.90
N LYS A 314 -23.99 -5.68 -12.61
CA LYS A 314 -24.89 -5.46 -13.74
C LYS A 314 -24.25 -5.77 -15.09
N GLY A 315 -22.98 -6.17 -15.08
CA GLY A 315 -22.18 -6.42 -16.26
C GLY A 315 -21.75 -5.16 -17.00
N ASP A 316 -21.60 -4.02 -16.31
CA ASP A 316 -21.07 -2.77 -16.84
C ASP A 316 -19.57 -2.65 -16.55
N ALA A 317 -18.81 -2.12 -17.53
CA ALA A 317 -17.39 -1.84 -17.35
C ALA A 317 -17.20 -0.47 -16.69
N ILE A 318 -16.50 -0.45 -15.55
CA ILE A 318 -16.22 0.74 -14.75
C ILE A 318 -14.71 0.98 -14.74
N ILE A 319 -14.27 2.14 -15.22
CA ILE A 319 -12.85 2.50 -15.22
C ILE A 319 -12.43 3.09 -13.87
N LEU A 320 -11.23 2.73 -13.44
CA LEU A 320 -10.67 3.05 -12.12
C LEU A 320 -9.33 3.76 -12.25
N ASP A 321 -8.88 4.29 -11.13
CA ASP A 321 -7.51 4.76 -10.89
C ASP A 321 -7.06 5.93 -11.76
N PHE A 322 -7.36 7.14 -11.29
CA PHE A 322 -6.98 8.39 -11.95
C PHE A 322 -5.76 9.07 -11.30
N GLY A 323 -5.04 8.34 -10.44
CA GLY A 323 -3.86 8.86 -9.74
C GLY A 323 -2.67 9.17 -10.65
N GLY A 324 -2.75 8.78 -11.89
CA GLY A 324 -1.63 8.84 -12.84
C GLY A 324 -0.75 7.61 -12.70
N GLY A 325 0.30 7.57 -13.46
CA GLY A 325 1.16 6.42 -13.62
C GLY A 325 1.19 6.03 -15.09
N ASN A 326 2.05 5.08 -15.43
CA ASN A 326 2.11 4.52 -16.78
C ASN A 326 2.65 3.10 -16.67
N THR A 327 1.88 2.15 -17.10
CA THR A 327 2.31 0.75 -17.14
C THR A 327 3.06 0.49 -18.45
N VAL A 328 4.31 0.02 -18.34
CA VAL A 328 5.12 -0.37 -19.51
C VAL A 328 4.37 -1.40 -20.33
N GLY A 329 4.41 -1.24 -21.65
CA GLY A 329 3.73 -2.14 -22.57
C GLY A 329 2.35 -1.67 -23.01
N TRP A 330 1.70 -0.69 -22.38
CA TRP A 330 0.39 -0.17 -22.78
C TRP A 330 0.48 1.02 -23.74
N ALA A 331 1.38 1.95 -23.52
CA ALA A 331 1.68 3.04 -24.45
C ALA A 331 3.18 3.25 -24.60
N ASP A 332 3.61 3.88 -25.69
CA ASP A 332 5.00 4.28 -25.90
C ASP A 332 5.40 5.37 -24.90
N LYS A 333 6.64 5.33 -24.41
CA LYS A 333 7.10 6.25 -23.35
C LYS A 333 7.01 7.73 -23.73
N ASP A 334 7.21 8.05 -25.00
CA ASP A 334 7.13 9.43 -25.54
C ASP A 334 5.68 9.96 -25.61
N LYS A 335 4.67 9.07 -25.52
CA LYS A 335 3.24 9.44 -25.50
C LYS A 335 2.63 9.43 -24.12
N TRP A 336 3.40 9.07 -23.09
CA TRP A 336 2.88 9.06 -21.73
C TRP A 336 2.36 10.45 -21.31
N GLY A 337 1.19 10.47 -20.67
CA GLY A 337 0.56 11.71 -20.23
C GLY A 337 -0.04 12.55 -21.34
N THR A 338 -0.36 11.93 -22.48
CA THR A 338 -1.04 12.59 -23.62
C THR A 338 -2.31 11.85 -24.02
N VAL A 339 -3.18 12.52 -24.78
CA VAL A 339 -4.39 11.90 -25.38
C VAL A 339 -4.02 10.76 -26.31
N GLU A 340 -2.90 10.90 -27.03
CA GLU A 340 -2.37 9.87 -27.93
C GLU A 340 -1.94 8.62 -27.16
N GLY A 341 -1.32 8.80 -25.97
CA GLY A 341 -0.96 7.69 -25.09
C GLY A 341 -2.17 6.94 -24.57
N ASP A 342 -3.19 7.64 -24.05
CA ASP A 342 -4.44 7.02 -23.65
C ASP A 342 -5.13 6.29 -24.83
N SER A 343 -5.10 6.88 -26.03
CA SER A 343 -5.69 6.29 -27.22
C SER A 343 -4.97 5.02 -27.68
N GLN A 344 -3.63 5.01 -27.63
CA GLN A 344 -2.82 3.85 -27.92
C GLN A 344 -3.08 2.70 -26.94
N ALA A 345 -3.16 3.01 -25.65
CA ALA A 345 -3.44 2.00 -24.64
C ALA A 345 -4.90 1.48 -24.72
N LEU A 346 -5.84 2.36 -25.10
CA LEU A 346 -7.23 1.95 -25.37
C LEU A 346 -7.33 0.94 -26.51
N GLU A 347 -6.50 1.09 -27.58
CA GLU A 347 -6.48 0.08 -28.66
C GLU A 347 -6.02 -1.28 -28.16
N LYS A 348 -5.05 -1.33 -27.24
CA LYS A 348 -4.64 -2.60 -26.61
C LYS A 348 -5.73 -3.24 -25.74
N ILE A 349 -6.55 -2.43 -25.06
CA ILE A 349 -7.76 -2.95 -24.40
C ILE A 349 -8.71 -3.59 -25.43
N ARG A 350 -8.90 -2.95 -26.58
CA ARG A 350 -9.74 -3.49 -27.67
C ARG A 350 -9.18 -4.80 -28.22
N GLU A 351 -7.87 -4.86 -28.43
CA GLU A 351 -7.19 -6.10 -28.86
C GLU A 351 -7.43 -7.22 -27.84
N ALA A 352 -7.20 -6.96 -26.54
CA ALA A 352 -7.45 -7.93 -25.47
C ALA A 352 -8.91 -8.40 -25.39
N LEU A 353 -9.87 -7.54 -25.70
CA LEU A 353 -11.29 -7.87 -25.73
C LEU A 353 -11.69 -8.69 -26.99
N ARG A 354 -10.88 -8.66 -28.06
CA ARG A 354 -11.11 -9.43 -29.31
C ARG A 354 -10.39 -10.76 -29.32
N GLU A 355 -9.39 -10.97 -28.45
CA GLU A 355 -8.74 -12.28 -28.30
C GLU A 355 -9.72 -13.31 -27.73
N ASP A 356 -9.77 -14.52 -28.33
CA ASP A 356 -10.68 -15.64 -27.95
C ASP A 356 -10.13 -16.46 -26.75
#